data_2b9c35de79111b1992818d22a07765e2
#
_entry.id   2b9c35de79111b1992818d22a07765e2
#
_cell.length_a   1.000
_cell.length_b   1.000
_cell.length_c   1.000
_cell.angle_alpha   90.00
_cell.angle_beta   90.00
_cell.angle_gamma   90.00
#
_symmetry.space_group_name_H-M   'P 1'
#
loop_
_entity.id
_entity.type
_entity.pdbx_description
1 polymer ?
#
loop_
_entity_poly.entity_id
_entity_poly.type
_entity_poly.pdbx_seq_one_letter_code
_entity_poly.pdbx_strand_id
1 'polypeptide(L)'
;MNGGSLLSDHTRSEIDRWVAKFPEGRQRSALLSALQVVQHENKGYLTRDIMDAVAEYLKLQPIEVYEVATFYSMFETKPVGRHSISVCTNISCMLRGADDIVSHLEQRLGIKLGESSDDGKFYLKVEEECLAACCGAPMMMVDHHYIENLDIKTVDQILNDLETNND
;
A
#
# COMPACT_ATOMS: atom_id res chain seq x y z
N MET A 1 -27.07 8.76 -17.40
CA MET A 1 -25.78 8.78 -16.71
C MET A 1 -26.03 8.19 -15.35
N ASN A 2 -25.70 6.92 -15.14
CA ASN A 2 -25.96 6.23 -13.89
C ASN A 2 -24.91 6.69 -12.88
N GLY A 3 -25.31 7.56 -11.96
CA GLY A 3 -24.54 7.96 -10.80
C GLY A 3 -24.43 6.83 -9.78
N GLY A 4 -23.74 5.75 -10.12
CA GLY A 4 -23.29 4.79 -9.13
C GLY A 4 -22.28 5.49 -8.24
N SER A 5 -22.58 5.59 -6.95
CA SER A 5 -21.66 6.16 -5.98
C SER A 5 -20.31 5.46 -6.09
N LEU A 6 -19.22 6.23 -6.21
CA LEU A 6 -17.85 5.71 -6.26
C LEU A 6 -17.46 4.93 -4.98
N LEU A 7 -18.16 5.20 -3.87
CA LEU A 7 -18.02 4.46 -2.64
C LEU A 7 -19.16 3.43 -2.52
N SER A 8 -18.81 2.15 -2.43
CA SER A 8 -19.78 1.08 -2.20
C SER A 8 -20.45 1.22 -0.82
N ASP A 9 -21.58 0.54 -0.61
CA ASP A 9 -22.21 0.53 0.71
C ASP A 9 -21.32 -0.14 1.76
N HIS A 10 -20.53 -1.12 1.36
CA HIS A 10 -19.52 -1.74 2.22
C HIS A 10 -18.44 -0.74 2.62
N THR A 11 -17.85 -0.02 1.65
CA THR A 11 -16.87 1.04 1.90
C THR A 11 -17.38 2.08 2.88
N ARG A 12 -18.60 2.55 2.67
CA ARG A 12 -19.23 3.55 3.56
C ARG A 12 -19.39 3.02 4.97
N SER A 13 -19.87 1.79 5.12
CA SER A 13 -20.02 1.15 6.42
C SER A 13 -18.70 1.03 7.17
N GLU A 14 -17.63 0.67 6.47
CA GLU A 14 -16.28 0.61 7.05
C GLU A 14 -15.76 2.00 7.47
N ILE A 15 -15.96 3.02 6.62
CA ILE A 15 -15.61 4.41 6.96
C ILE A 15 -16.39 4.87 8.20
N ASP A 16 -17.69 4.59 8.28
CA ASP A 16 -18.52 4.96 9.43
C ASP A 16 -18.04 4.30 10.72
N ARG A 17 -17.59 3.04 10.65
CA ARG A 17 -16.99 2.35 11.82
C ARG A 17 -15.73 3.06 12.32
N TRP A 18 -14.93 3.62 11.40
CA TRP A 18 -13.77 4.43 11.78
C TRP A 18 -14.18 5.78 12.35
N VAL A 19 -15.15 6.48 11.72
CA VAL A 19 -15.66 7.76 12.21
C VAL A 19 -16.22 7.63 13.62
N ALA A 20 -16.96 6.56 13.91
CA ALA A 20 -17.53 6.30 15.23
C ALA A 20 -16.52 6.13 16.38
N LYS A 21 -15.23 5.94 16.07
CA LYS A 21 -14.16 5.89 17.07
C LYS A 21 -13.73 7.27 17.59
N PHE A 22 -14.19 8.32 16.94
CA PHE A 22 -13.80 9.70 17.25
C PHE A 22 -15.01 10.50 17.78
N PRO A 23 -14.81 11.57 18.56
CA PRO A 23 -15.88 12.45 19.02
C PRO A 23 -16.68 13.05 17.85
N GLU A 24 -17.95 13.38 18.11
CA GLU A 24 -18.79 14.06 17.13
C GLU A 24 -18.12 15.33 16.57
N GLY A 25 -18.25 15.55 15.26
CA GLY A 25 -17.60 16.66 14.55
C GLY A 25 -16.11 16.46 14.27
N ARG A 26 -15.53 15.29 14.58
CA ARG A 26 -14.11 14.96 14.37
C ARG A 26 -13.89 13.93 13.26
N GLN A 27 -14.77 13.86 12.27
CA GLN A 27 -14.68 12.92 11.15
C GLN A 27 -13.38 13.01 10.37
N ARG A 28 -12.71 14.18 10.34
CA ARG A 28 -11.36 14.34 9.75
C ARG A 28 -10.35 13.34 10.34
N SER A 29 -10.48 12.97 11.61
CA SER A 29 -9.59 12.02 12.27
C SER A 29 -9.66 10.60 11.68
N ALA A 30 -10.75 10.27 10.99
CA ALA A 30 -10.92 8.99 10.30
C ALA A 30 -10.34 8.99 8.87
N LEU A 31 -9.84 10.12 8.35
CA LEU A 31 -9.45 10.29 6.95
C LEU A 31 -8.40 9.25 6.51
N LEU A 32 -7.36 9.04 7.33
CA LEU A 32 -6.29 8.10 6.99
C LEU A 32 -6.84 6.67 6.83
N SER A 33 -7.69 6.23 7.76
CA SER A 33 -8.33 4.92 7.69
C SER A 33 -9.33 4.82 6.54
N ALA A 34 -10.07 5.89 6.24
CA ALA A 34 -10.97 5.94 5.08
C ALA A 34 -10.19 5.76 3.76
N LEU A 35 -9.05 6.44 3.62
CA LEU A 35 -8.18 6.28 2.45
C LEU A 35 -7.61 4.86 2.32
N GLN A 36 -7.24 4.21 3.43
CA GLN A 36 -6.80 2.82 3.41
C GLN A 36 -7.91 1.87 2.91
N VAL A 37 -9.15 2.04 3.40
CA VAL A 37 -10.30 1.23 2.97
C VAL A 37 -10.54 1.38 1.46
N VAL A 38 -10.61 2.61 0.96
CA VAL A 38 -10.91 2.85 -0.46
C VAL A 38 -9.74 2.44 -1.36
N GLN A 39 -8.48 2.58 -0.92
CA GLN A 39 -7.32 2.10 -1.66
C GLN A 39 -7.34 0.58 -1.81
N HIS A 40 -7.66 -0.14 -0.72
CA HIS A 40 -7.76 -1.59 -0.75
C HIS A 40 -8.84 -2.07 -1.73
N GLU A 41 -10.03 -1.45 -1.72
CA GLU A 41 -11.11 -1.80 -2.64
C GLU A 41 -10.82 -1.40 -4.09
N ASN A 42 -10.02 -0.36 -4.31
CA ASN A 42 -9.64 0.12 -5.64
C ASN A 42 -8.29 -0.43 -6.13
N LYS A 43 -8.04 -1.70 -5.91
CA LYS A 43 -6.87 -2.40 -6.43
C LYS A 43 -5.51 -1.79 -6.04
N GLY A 44 -5.43 -1.25 -4.82
CA GLY A 44 -4.18 -0.78 -4.23
C GLY A 44 -3.81 0.67 -4.53
N TYR A 45 -4.64 1.47 -5.19
CA TYR A 45 -4.35 2.88 -5.47
C TYR A 45 -5.56 3.80 -5.35
N LEU A 46 -5.30 5.10 -5.22
CA LEU A 46 -6.29 6.16 -5.06
C LEU A 46 -6.38 6.98 -6.35
N THR A 47 -7.54 7.01 -6.99
CA THR A 47 -7.82 7.97 -8.07
C THR A 47 -8.27 9.30 -7.50
N ARG A 48 -8.16 10.36 -8.29
CA ARG A 48 -8.66 11.67 -7.89
C ARG A 48 -10.15 11.63 -7.55
N ASP A 49 -10.95 10.97 -8.39
CA ASP A 49 -12.39 10.86 -8.21
C ASP A 49 -12.76 10.13 -6.91
N ILE A 50 -12.00 9.10 -6.53
CA ILE A 50 -12.19 8.39 -5.26
C ILE A 50 -11.83 9.29 -4.07
N MET A 51 -10.73 10.03 -4.16
CA MET A 51 -10.33 10.99 -3.12
C MET A 51 -11.38 12.10 -2.94
N ASP A 52 -11.94 12.61 -4.05
CA ASP A 52 -13.03 13.59 -4.01
C ASP A 52 -14.30 13.01 -3.37
N ALA A 53 -14.64 11.76 -3.67
CA ALA A 53 -15.77 11.06 -3.04
C ALA A 53 -15.57 10.87 -1.52
N VAL A 54 -14.36 10.57 -1.07
CA VAL A 54 -14.01 10.49 0.35
C VAL A 54 -14.12 11.87 1.01
N ALA A 55 -13.66 12.94 0.33
CA ALA A 55 -13.78 14.31 0.83
C ALA A 55 -15.24 14.69 1.05
N GLU A 56 -16.09 14.45 0.06
CA GLU A 56 -17.54 14.71 0.14
C GLU A 56 -18.17 13.92 1.29
N TYR A 57 -17.86 12.63 1.39
CA TYR A 57 -18.43 11.74 2.41
C TYR A 57 -18.08 12.17 3.83
N LEU A 58 -16.82 12.54 4.06
CA LEU A 58 -16.32 13.02 5.36
C LEU A 58 -16.58 14.51 5.61
N LYS A 59 -17.21 15.23 4.64
CA LYS A 59 -17.44 16.69 4.69
C LYS A 59 -16.14 17.49 4.87
N LEU A 60 -15.11 17.10 4.14
CA LEU A 60 -13.81 17.76 4.09
C LEU A 60 -13.64 18.50 2.77
N GLN A 61 -12.64 19.42 2.72
CA GLN A 61 -12.23 19.98 1.45
C GLN A 61 -11.37 18.96 0.68
N PRO A 62 -11.51 18.84 -0.66
CA PRO A 62 -10.70 17.89 -1.44
C PRO A 62 -9.19 18.02 -1.20
N ILE A 63 -8.70 19.26 -1.02
CA ILE A 63 -7.28 19.51 -0.75
C ILE A 63 -6.78 18.85 0.54
N GLU A 64 -7.62 18.78 1.58
CA GLU A 64 -7.25 18.13 2.84
C GLU A 64 -7.03 16.61 2.66
N VAL A 65 -7.79 16.00 1.74
CA VAL A 65 -7.64 14.59 1.39
C VAL A 65 -6.39 14.37 0.55
N TYR A 66 -6.14 15.24 -0.44
CA TYR A 66 -4.94 15.16 -1.28
C TYR A 66 -3.65 15.33 -0.48
N GLU A 67 -3.63 16.25 0.49
CA GLU A 67 -2.49 16.45 1.40
C GLU A 67 -2.14 15.14 2.11
N VAL A 68 -3.13 14.44 2.67
CA VAL A 68 -2.89 13.16 3.37
C VAL A 68 -2.47 12.07 2.38
N ALA A 69 -3.15 11.94 1.25
CA ALA A 69 -2.86 10.90 0.26
C ALA A 69 -1.47 11.05 -0.38
N THR A 70 -0.94 12.28 -0.48
CA THR A 70 0.39 12.54 -1.05
C THR A 70 1.51 12.61 -0.02
N PHE A 71 1.18 12.79 1.26
CA PHE A 71 2.15 12.87 2.34
C PHE A 71 2.62 11.49 2.81
N TYR A 72 1.70 10.55 2.94
CA TYR A 72 2.01 9.23 3.50
C TYR A 72 2.41 8.24 2.41
N SER A 73 3.58 7.63 2.55
CA SER A 73 4.15 6.65 1.60
C SER A 73 3.30 5.38 1.41
N MET A 74 2.38 5.10 2.36
CA MET A 74 1.46 3.96 2.24
C MET A 74 0.38 4.13 1.18
N PHE A 75 0.18 5.35 0.65
CA PHE A 75 -0.82 5.61 -0.38
C PHE A 75 -0.19 5.71 -1.75
N GLU A 76 -0.80 5.02 -2.71
CA GLU A 76 -0.44 5.06 -4.11
C GLU A 76 -1.48 5.89 -4.88
N THR A 77 -1.03 6.93 -5.60
CA THR A 77 -1.91 7.82 -6.38
C THR A 77 -1.94 7.48 -7.87
N LYS A 78 -1.27 6.39 -8.25
CA LYS A 78 -1.21 5.85 -9.61
C LYS A 78 -1.51 4.36 -9.58
N PRO A 79 -1.99 3.78 -10.68
CA PRO A 79 -2.13 2.33 -10.79
C PRO A 79 -0.82 1.61 -10.48
N VAL A 80 -0.90 0.57 -9.66
CA VAL A 80 0.23 -0.27 -9.27
C VAL A 80 -0.07 -1.74 -9.55
N GLY A 81 0.95 -2.59 -9.53
CA GLY A 81 0.80 -4.03 -9.66
C GLY A 81 -0.04 -4.60 -8.52
N ARG A 82 -0.63 -5.78 -8.75
CA ARG A 82 -1.53 -6.47 -7.82
C ARG A 82 -0.87 -6.74 -6.46
N HIS A 83 0.38 -7.22 -6.48
CA HIS A 83 1.17 -7.51 -5.28
C HIS A 83 2.17 -6.40 -5.04
N SER A 84 2.01 -5.69 -3.93
CA SER A 84 2.91 -4.61 -3.52
C SER A 84 4.00 -5.16 -2.60
N ILE A 85 5.24 -5.00 -3.03
CA ILE A 85 6.44 -5.45 -2.30
C ILE A 85 7.21 -4.23 -1.81
N SER A 86 7.36 -4.09 -0.48
CA SER A 86 8.18 -3.07 0.17
C SER A 86 9.34 -3.73 0.89
N VAL A 87 10.57 -3.37 0.57
CA VAL A 87 11.77 -3.85 1.27
C VAL A 87 12.28 -2.78 2.22
N CYS A 88 12.48 -3.14 3.47
CA CYS A 88 13.12 -2.23 4.42
C CYS A 88 14.62 -2.16 4.15
N THR A 89 15.12 -0.97 3.88
CA THR A 89 16.55 -0.70 3.61
C THR A 89 17.21 0.13 4.72
N ASN A 90 16.51 0.36 5.83
CA ASN A 90 17.06 1.09 6.99
C ASN A 90 18.22 0.33 7.63
N ILE A 91 18.99 1.01 8.46
CA ILE A 91 20.30 0.59 8.96
C ILE A 91 20.37 -0.89 9.36
N SER A 92 19.44 -1.41 10.16
CA SER A 92 19.45 -2.82 10.60
C SER A 92 19.32 -3.80 9.43
N CYS A 93 18.41 -3.51 8.50
CA CYS A 93 18.18 -4.35 7.32
C CYS A 93 19.33 -4.22 6.31
N MET A 94 19.84 -3.01 6.08
CA MET A 94 20.99 -2.75 5.23
C MET A 94 22.22 -3.54 5.71
N LEU A 95 22.56 -3.47 7.01
CA LEU A 95 23.68 -4.20 7.61
C LEU A 95 23.54 -5.74 7.51
N ARG A 96 22.33 -6.23 7.25
CA ARG A 96 22.01 -7.65 7.11
C ARG A 96 21.69 -8.06 5.68
N GLY A 97 22.03 -7.21 4.70
CA GLY A 97 21.99 -7.55 3.28
C GLY A 97 20.68 -7.17 2.56
N ALA A 98 19.93 -6.15 3.05
CA ALA A 98 18.72 -5.71 2.36
C ALA A 98 18.98 -5.21 0.94
N ASP A 99 20.14 -4.60 0.67
CA ASP A 99 20.51 -4.11 -0.66
C ASP A 99 20.66 -5.26 -1.66
N ASP A 100 21.16 -6.43 -1.20
CA ASP A 100 21.24 -7.64 -2.02
C ASP A 100 19.83 -8.17 -2.34
N ILE A 101 18.91 -8.11 -1.38
CA ILE A 101 17.48 -8.48 -1.58
C ILE A 101 16.83 -7.56 -2.61
N VAL A 102 17.02 -6.24 -2.50
CA VAL A 102 16.49 -5.28 -3.49
C VAL A 102 17.05 -5.57 -4.88
N SER A 103 18.38 -5.72 -4.99
CA SER A 103 19.04 -6.02 -6.27
C SER A 103 18.52 -7.32 -6.89
N HIS A 104 18.29 -8.34 -6.08
CA HIS A 104 17.73 -9.62 -6.52
C HIS A 104 16.27 -9.46 -7.03
N LEU A 105 15.43 -8.75 -6.28
CA LEU A 105 14.06 -8.47 -6.68
C LEU A 105 13.98 -7.71 -8.00
N GLU A 106 14.81 -6.67 -8.17
CA GLU A 106 14.87 -5.91 -9.42
C GLU A 106 15.26 -6.81 -10.61
N GLN A 107 16.23 -7.70 -10.44
CA GLN A 107 16.65 -8.63 -11.49
C GLN A 107 15.58 -9.69 -11.77
N ARG A 108 14.97 -10.28 -10.73
CA ARG A 108 14.00 -11.36 -10.85
C ARG A 108 12.69 -10.89 -11.48
N LEU A 109 12.24 -9.67 -11.15
CA LEU A 109 11.00 -9.08 -11.64
C LEU A 109 11.19 -8.27 -12.92
N GLY A 110 12.43 -7.90 -13.29
CA GLY A 110 12.74 -7.08 -14.45
C GLY A 110 12.27 -5.62 -14.33
N ILE A 111 12.11 -5.12 -13.11
CA ILE A 111 11.65 -3.75 -12.80
C ILE A 111 12.56 -3.09 -11.79
N LYS A 112 12.44 -1.78 -11.65
CA LYS A 112 13.15 -0.98 -10.64
C LYS A 112 12.24 -0.61 -9.49
N LEU A 113 12.85 -0.15 -8.38
CA LEU A 113 12.09 0.46 -7.29
C LEU A 113 11.15 1.56 -7.83
N GLY A 114 9.89 1.53 -7.43
CA GLY A 114 8.84 2.43 -7.88
C GLY A 114 8.13 2.00 -9.17
N GLU A 115 8.47 0.84 -9.74
CA GLU A 115 7.88 0.34 -10.97
C GLU A 115 7.00 -0.89 -10.74
N SER A 116 6.06 -1.09 -11.65
CA SER A 116 5.23 -2.29 -11.74
C SER A 116 5.70 -3.16 -12.90
N SER A 117 5.57 -4.48 -12.76
CA SER A 117 5.82 -5.43 -13.84
C SER A 117 4.85 -5.22 -15.00
N ASP A 118 5.29 -5.50 -16.24
CA ASP A 118 4.49 -5.31 -17.46
C ASP A 118 3.19 -6.13 -17.46
N ASP A 119 3.19 -7.27 -16.76
CA ASP A 119 2.00 -8.13 -16.59
C ASP A 119 1.04 -7.61 -15.50
N GLY A 120 1.40 -6.53 -14.81
CA GLY A 120 0.60 -5.93 -13.74
C GLY A 120 0.51 -6.75 -12.46
N LYS A 121 1.34 -7.80 -12.30
CA LYS A 121 1.30 -8.64 -11.11
C LYS A 121 2.02 -8.03 -9.92
N PHE A 122 3.20 -7.48 -10.14
CA PHE A 122 4.06 -6.98 -9.06
C PHE A 122 4.28 -5.48 -9.13
N TYR A 123 4.35 -4.86 -7.99
CA TYR A 123 4.82 -3.50 -7.79
C TYR A 123 5.95 -3.52 -6.76
N LEU A 124 7.15 -3.17 -7.18
CA LEU A 124 8.27 -3.01 -6.27
C LEU A 124 8.30 -1.57 -5.79
N LYS A 125 7.83 -1.37 -4.56
CA LYS A 125 7.64 -0.04 -4.00
C LYS A 125 8.96 0.71 -3.86
N VAL A 126 8.90 2.03 -3.93
CA VAL A 126 10.03 2.89 -3.58
C VAL A 126 10.51 2.56 -2.17
N GLU A 127 11.80 2.71 -1.91
CA GLU A 127 12.43 2.46 -0.63
C GLU A 127 11.61 2.94 0.56
N GLU A 128 11.39 2.05 1.52
CA GLU A 128 10.71 2.37 2.77
C GLU A 128 11.74 2.73 3.84
N GLU A 129 11.51 3.81 4.56
CA GLU A 129 12.42 4.29 5.59
C GLU A 129 12.63 3.24 6.69
N CYS A 130 11.57 2.63 7.21
CA CYS A 130 11.63 1.55 8.18
C CYS A 130 10.27 0.87 8.36
N LEU A 131 10.22 -0.45 8.21
CA LEU A 131 9.02 -1.26 8.43
C LEU A 131 8.86 -1.73 9.90
N ALA A 132 9.72 -1.24 10.81
CA ALA A 132 9.65 -1.44 12.26
C ALA A 132 9.74 -2.90 12.77
N ALA A 133 10.30 -3.84 11.99
CA ALA A 133 10.54 -5.24 12.38
C ALA A 133 12.06 -5.55 12.44
N CYS A 134 12.84 -4.70 13.06
CA CYS A 134 14.31 -4.76 13.06
C CYS A 134 14.89 -6.05 13.68
N CYS A 135 14.17 -6.71 14.59
CA CYS A 135 14.59 -7.99 15.17
C CYS A 135 14.63 -9.12 14.14
N GLY A 136 13.79 -9.03 13.10
CA GLY A 136 13.71 -9.97 11.99
C GLY A 136 14.41 -9.49 10.70
N ALA A 137 15.37 -8.57 10.81
CA ALA A 137 16.11 -8.06 9.65
C ALA A 137 16.97 -9.14 8.96
N PRO A 138 17.15 -9.13 7.62
CA PRO A 138 16.45 -8.26 6.68
C PRO A 138 15.00 -8.67 6.49
N MET A 139 14.12 -7.72 6.18
CA MET A 139 12.70 -7.97 6.08
C MET A 139 12.04 -7.19 4.95
N MET A 140 10.91 -7.69 4.46
CA MET A 140 10.03 -7.00 3.53
C MET A 140 8.57 -7.11 3.97
N MET A 141 7.72 -6.33 3.35
CA MET A 141 6.27 -6.43 3.47
C MET A 141 5.69 -6.73 2.09
N VAL A 142 4.84 -7.74 2.01
CA VAL A 142 4.09 -8.09 0.80
C VAL A 142 2.60 -8.02 1.13
N ASP A 143 1.84 -7.20 0.41
CA ASP A 143 0.40 -7.03 0.59
C ASP A 143 0.00 -6.84 2.08
N HIS A 144 0.74 -5.99 2.80
CA HIS A 144 0.58 -5.69 4.23
C HIS A 144 0.98 -6.83 5.20
N HIS A 145 1.59 -7.92 4.72
CA HIS A 145 2.12 -9.00 5.55
C HIS A 145 3.64 -8.90 5.70
N TYR A 146 4.14 -8.90 6.93
CA TYR A 146 5.56 -8.87 7.22
C TYR A 146 6.21 -10.23 7.02
N ILE A 147 7.36 -10.23 6.35
CA ILE A 147 8.19 -11.39 6.12
C ILE A 147 9.60 -11.05 6.58
N GLU A 148 10.03 -11.76 7.61
CA GLU A 148 11.26 -11.50 8.34
C GLU A 148 12.35 -12.53 8.02
N ASN A 149 13.60 -12.22 8.41
CA ASN A 149 14.77 -13.08 8.26
C ASN A 149 14.96 -13.58 6.82
N LEU A 150 14.88 -12.64 5.88
CA LEU A 150 14.94 -12.93 4.45
C LEU A 150 16.32 -13.44 4.03
N ASP A 151 16.28 -14.38 3.11
CA ASP A 151 17.37 -14.74 2.21
C ASP A 151 16.84 -14.82 0.76
N ILE A 152 17.73 -14.89 -0.20
CA ILE A 152 17.37 -14.97 -1.63
C ILE A 152 16.43 -16.14 -1.92
N LYS A 153 16.66 -17.29 -1.29
CA LYS A 153 15.83 -18.49 -1.49
C LYS A 153 14.41 -18.29 -1.01
N THR A 154 14.24 -17.65 0.15
CA THR A 154 12.91 -17.33 0.71
C THR A 154 12.17 -16.34 -0.18
N VAL A 155 12.89 -15.32 -0.69
CA VAL A 155 12.33 -14.34 -1.63
C VAL A 155 11.81 -15.04 -2.90
N ASP A 156 12.64 -15.91 -3.51
CA ASP A 156 12.23 -16.66 -4.71
C ASP A 156 11.02 -17.56 -4.46
N GLN A 157 10.94 -18.21 -3.31
CA GLN A 157 9.79 -19.03 -2.96
C GLN A 157 8.52 -18.22 -2.86
N ILE A 158 8.57 -17.05 -2.19
CA ILE A 158 7.44 -16.14 -2.06
C ILE A 158 6.96 -15.66 -3.43
N LEU A 159 7.89 -15.21 -4.29
CA LEU A 159 7.52 -14.76 -5.63
C LEU A 159 6.85 -15.87 -6.44
N ASN A 160 7.37 -17.10 -6.41
CA ASN A 160 6.78 -18.25 -7.09
C ASN A 160 5.36 -18.56 -6.55
N ASP A 161 5.17 -18.49 -5.23
CA ASP A 161 3.85 -18.71 -4.61
C ASP A 161 2.84 -17.64 -5.06
N LEU A 162 3.26 -16.35 -5.15
CA LEU A 162 2.42 -15.26 -5.65
C LEU A 162 2.16 -15.34 -7.16
N GLU A 163 3.11 -15.84 -7.96
CA GLU A 163 2.93 -16.06 -9.40
C GLU A 163 1.90 -17.16 -9.68
N THR A 164 1.82 -18.17 -8.82
CA THR A 164 0.95 -19.34 -9.00
C THR A 164 -0.46 -19.15 -8.43
N ASN A 165 -0.60 -18.34 -7.40
CA ASN A 165 -1.90 -18.01 -6.81
C ASN A 165 -2.61 -16.93 -7.64
N ASN A 166 -3.44 -17.38 -8.56
CA ASN A 166 -4.26 -16.52 -9.45
C ASN A 166 -5.60 -16.11 -8.82
N ASP A 167 -5.68 -15.93 -7.51
CA ASP A 167 -6.92 -15.49 -6.85
C ASP A 167 -7.10 -13.96 -6.84
#